data_fbf13334191862249b8f83111a3f8e08
#
_entry.id   fbf13334191862249b8f83111a3f8e08
#
_cell.length_a   1.000
_cell.length_b   1.000
_cell.length_c   1.000
_cell.angle_alpha   90.00
_cell.angle_beta   90.00
_cell.angle_gamma   90.00
#
_symmetry.space_group_name_H-M   'P 1'
#
loop_
_entity.id
_entity.type
_entity.pdbx_description
1 polymer ?
#
loop_
_entity_poly.entity_id
_entity_poly.type
_entity_poly.pdbx_seq_one_letter_code
_entity_poly.pdbx_strand_id
1 'polypeptide(L)' 'MNSSNIITLDVRPDFRAGRHPCDKIQGALANVAPHQTLRLLVPFEPLPLYEIADRKGLAHAAQTTPDGDWEVLFTHT' A
#
# COMPACT_ATOMS: atom_id res chain seq x y z
N MET A 1 15.73 7.76 -16.17
CA MET A 1 15.15 7.85 -15.96
C MET A 1 14.14 7.52 -15.49
N ASN A 2 14.02 7.17 -15.32
CA ASN A 2 12.78 6.88 -15.00
C ASN A 2 12.57 6.49 -13.62
N SER A 3 11.93 7.27 -12.98
CA SER A 3 11.68 7.05 -11.59
C SER A 3 10.36 6.36 -11.38
N SER A 4 9.81 5.79 -12.43
CA SER A 4 8.45 5.40 -12.28
C SER A 4 8.26 3.97 -11.88
N ASN A 5 9.10 3.47 -11.03
CA ASN A 5 8.88 2.15 -10.47
C ASN A 5 7.92 2.20 -9.29
N ILE A 6 6.93 3.07 -9.37
CA ILE A 6 5.88 3.20 -8.38
C ILE A 6 4.61 2.58 -8.95
N ILE A 7 4.08 1.58 -8.23
CA ILE A 7 2.82 0.95 -8.59
C ILE A 7 1.78 1.43 -7.59
N THR A 8 0.71 2.04 -8.09
CA THR A 8 -0.35 2.58 -7.24
C THR A 8 -1.51 1.61 -7.18
N LEU A 9 -1.93 1.28 -5.97
CA LEU A 9 -3.14 0.51 -5.73
C LEU A 9 -4.08 1.36 -4.89
N ASP A 10 -5.21 1.73 -5.47
CA ASP A 10 -6.22 2.53 -4.76
C ASP A 10 -7.39 1.62 -4.39
N VAL A 11 -7.53 1.34 -3.10
CA VAL A 11 -8.61 0.50 -2.60
C VAL A 11 -9.67 1.30 -1.84
N ARG A 12 -9.61 2.63 -1.92
CA ARG A 12 -10.60 3.47 -1.26
C ARG A 12 -12.02 3.20 -1.77
N PRO A 13 -12.23 3.07 -3.09
CA PRO A 13 -13.58 2.75 -3.58
C PRO A 13 -14.08 1.40 -3.07
N ASP A 14 -13.18 0.43 -2.95
CA ASP A 14 -13.57 -0.91 -2.47
C ASP A 14 -14.10 -0.85 -1.04
N PHE A 15 -13.37 -0.18 -0.15
CA PHE A 15 -13.80 -0.05 1.24
C PHE A 15 -15.09 0.76 1.35
N ARG A 16 -15.22 1.83 0.57
CA ARG A 16 -16.42 2.68 0.60
C ARG A 16 -17.65 1.94 0.09
N ALA A 17 -17.45 0.94 -0.76
CA ALA A 17 -18.54 0.10 -1.26
C ALA A 17 -18.81 -1.11 -0.36
N GLY A 18 -18.15 -1.20 0.78
CA GLY A 18 -18.33 -2.30 1.70
C GLY A 18 -17.62 -3.59 1.29
N ARG A 19 -16.71 -3.52 0.32
CA ARG A 19 -15.92 -4.68 -0.08
C ARG A 19 -14.67 -4.77 0.78
N HIS A 20 -14.09 -5.96 0.79
CA HIS A 20 -12.89 -6.22 1.57
C HIS A 20 -11.76 -6.63 0.62
N PRO A 21 -10.91 -5.70 0.16
CA PRO A 21 -9.88 -6.00 -0.84
C PRO A 21 -8.61 -6.60 -0.25
N CYS A 22 -8.74 -7.44 0.78
CA CYS A 22 -7.57 -7.99 1.46
C CYS A 22 -6.69 -8.82 0.54
N ASP A 23 -7.29 -9.66 -0.30
CA ASP A 23 -6.52 -10.49 -1.22
C ASP A 23 -5.78 -9.63 -2.25
N LYS A 24 -6.43 -8.56 -2.71
CA LYS A 24 -5.83 -7.64 -3.66
C LYS A 24 -4.61 -6.95 -3.04
N ILE A 25 -4.75 -6.51 -1.79
CA ILE A 25 -3.67 -5.82 -1.08
C ILE A 25 -2.51 -6.80 -0.82
N GLN A 26 -2.80 -7.99 -0.32
CA GLN A 26 -1.76 -8.96 -0.03
C GLN A 26 -1.05 -9.42 -1.29
N GLY A 27 -1.78 -9.59 -2.38
CA GLY A 27 -1.17 -9.91 -3.66
C GLY A 27 -0.22 -8.81 -4.13
N ALA A 28 -0.63 -7.56 -3.96
CA ALA A 28 0.22 -6.43 -4.33
C ALA A 28 1.49 -6.39 -3.49
N LEU A 29 1.37 -6.62 -2.17
CA LEU A 29 2.54 -6.65 -1.29
C LEU A 29 3.50 -7.77 -1.67
N ALA A 30 2.98 -8.92 -2.07
CA ALA A 30 3.80 -10.05 -2.45
C ALA A 30 4.53 -9.83 -3.77
N ASN A 31 4.03 -8.93 -4.61
CA ASN A 31 4.57 -8.72 -5.95
C ASN A 31 5.44 -7.49 -6.09
N VAL A 32 5.78 -6.83 -4.99
CA VAL A 32 6.67 -5.67 -5.04
C VAL A 32 8.08 -6.15 -5.33
N ALA A 33 8.64 -5.72 -6.44
CA ALA A 33 10.03 -6.07 -6.79
C ALA A 33 11.00 -5.20 -5.98
N PRO A 34 12.27 -5.63 -5.83
CA PRO A 34 13.22 -4.90 -4.99
C PRO A 34 13.43 -3.43 -5.38
N HIS A 35 13.23 -3.10 -6.64
CA HIS A 35 13.42 -1.73 -7.12
C HIS A 35 12.11 -0.97 -7.27
N GLN A 36 11.00 -1.55 -6.81
CA GLN A 36 9.69 -0.94 -6.92
C GLN A 36 9.21 -0.40 -5.59
N THR A 37 8.27 0.54 -5.67
CA THR A 37 7.53 1.06 -4.52
C THR A 37 6.05 0.80 -4.76
N LEU A 38 5.39 0.23 -3.78
CA LEU A 38 3.94 0.10 -3.82
C LEU A 38 3.33 1.29 -3.08
N ARG A 39 2.51 2.05 -3.78
CA ARG A 39 1.78 3.16 -3.20
C ARG A 39 0.34 2.72 -2.97
N LEU A 40 -0.03 2.57 -1.72
CA LEU A 40 -1.37 2.12 -1.34
C LEU A 40 -2.19 3.29 -0.85
N LEU A 41 -3.39 3.45 -1.40
CA LEU A 41 -4.34 4.47 -0.96
C LEU A 41 -5.52 3.80 -0.29
N VAL A 42 -5.74 4.14 1.00
CA VAL A 42 -6.78 3.54 1.83
C VAL A 42 -7.49 4.64 2.61
N PRO A 43 -8.74 4.42 3.06
CA PRO A 43 -9.49 5.44 3.78
C PRO A 43 -9.20 5.48 5.30
N PHE A 44 -8.25 4.70 5.78
CA PHE A 44 -7.88 4.65 7.19
C PHE A 44 -6.44 4.22 7.32
N GLU A 45 -5.84 4.39 8.49
CA GLU A 45 -4.46 3.94 8.68
C GLU A 45 -4.43 2.41 8.76
N PRO A 46 -3.75 1.73 7.83
CA PRO A 46 -3.82 0.27 7.75
C PRO A 46 -2.79 -0.39 8.66
N LEU A 47 -2.94 -0.22 9.98
CA LEU A 47 -1.98 -0.71 10.96
C LEU A 47 -1.64 -2.20 10.80
N PRO A 48 -2.61 -3.10 10.58
CA PRO A 48 -2.26 -4.51 10.43
C PRO A 48 -1.35 -4.81 9.25
N LEU A 49 -1.40 -3.96 8.22
CA LEU A 49 -0.56 -4.18 7.03
C LEU A 49 0.91 -3.91 7.30
N TYR A 50 1.21 -3.06 8.27
CA TYR A 50 2.60 -2.74 8.58
C TYR A 50 3.34 -3.97 9.06
N GLU A 51 2.70 -4.79 9.89
CA GLU A 51 3.30 -6.01 10.38
C GLU A 51 3.46 -7.03 9.26
N ILE A 52 2.44 -7.16 8.41
CA ILE A 52 2.51 -8.07 7.26
C ILE A 52 3.65 -7.66 6.33
N ALA A 53 3.77 -6.37 6.05
CA ALA A 53 4.83 -5.87 5.19
C ALA A 53 6.21 -6.12 5.80
N ASP A 54 6.33 -5.91 7.10
CA ASP A 54 7.59 -6.14 7.80
C ASP A 54 8.05 -7.58 7.65
N ARG A 55 7.13 -8.53 7.78
CA ARG A 55 7.44 -9.95 7.60
C ARG A 55 7.90 -10.28 6.19
N LYS A 56 7.52 -9.46 5.22
CA LYS A 56 7.91 -9.65 3.82
C LYS A 56 9.17 -8.87 3.46
N GLY A 57 9.80 -8.24 4.44
CA GLY A 57 10.99 -7.44 4.18
C GLY A 57 10.70 -6.08 3.56
N LEU A 58 9.50 -5.56 3.77
CA LEU A 58 9.10 -4.26 3.24
C LEU A 58 9.04 -3.22 4.35
N ALA A 59 9.69 -2.08 4.11
CA ALA A 59 9.52 -0.92 4.96
C ALA A 59 8.29 -0.14 4.52
N HIS A 60 7.72 0.65 5.41
CA HIS A 60 6.57 1.47 5.06
C HIS A 60 6.77 2.92 5.50
N ALA A 61 6.14 3.83 4.77
CA ALA A 61 6.07 5.23 5.14
C ALA A 61 4.63 5.68 4.90
N ALA A 62 3.95 6.09 5.95
CA ALA A 62 2.53 6.42 5.90
C ALA A 62 2.31 7.90 6.16
N GLN A 63 1.34 8.49 5.46
CA GLN A 63 0.94 9.85 5.68
C GLN A 63 -0.52 10.02 5.31
N THR A 64 -1.17 11.03 5.87
CA THR A 64 -2.53 11.36 5.49
C THR A 64 -2.53 12.15 4.19
N THR A 65 -3.61 12.01 3.44
CA THR A 65 -3.82 12.81 2.24
C THR A 65 -4.68 14.04 2.57
N PRO A 66 -4.71 15.06 1.70
CA PRO A 66 -5.57 16.21 1.93
C PRO A 66 -7.05 15.87 2.07
N ASP A 67 -7.47 14.73 1.52
CA ASP A 67 -8.86 14.29 1.59
C ASP A 67 -9.19 13.56 2.89
N GLY A 68 -8.22 13.39 3.78
CA GLY A 68 -8.43 12.64 5.00
C GLY A 68 -8.24 11.14 4.86
N ASP A 69 -7.78 10.71 3.71
CA ASP A 69 -7.43 9.31 3.49
C ASP A 69 -5.95 9.10 3.85
N TRP A 70 -5.44 7.91 3.57
CA TRP A 70 -4.06 7.55 3.89
C TRP A 70 -3.33 7.05 2.66
N GLU A 71 -2.07 7.43 2.58
CA GLU A 71 -1.16 6.94 1.55
C GLU A 71 -0.01 6.23 2.26
N VAL A 72 0.25 4.99 1.87
CA VAL A 72 1.36 4.22 2.44
C VAL A 72 2.25 3.75 1.31
N LEU A 73 3.54 4.04 1.45
CA LEU A 73 4.54 3.60 0.49
C LEU A 73 5.28 2.40 1.09
N PHE A 74 5.30 1.31 0.35
CA PHE A 74 6.00 0.09 0.75
C PHE A 74 7.20 -0.12 -0.17
N THR A 75 8.37 -0.30 0.42
CA THR A 75 9.60 -0.54 -0.33
C THR A 75 10.39 -1.66 0.33
N HIS A 76 11.18 -2.37 -0.47
CA HIS A 76 12.09 -3.37 0.09
C HIS A 76 13.20 -2.71 0.88
N THR A 77 13.53 -3.31 2.00
CA THR A 77 14.64 -2.84 2.85
C THR A 77 15.98 -3.38 2.39
#